data_1b1c03bcea79f6c2db40d9351dd5a68a
#
_entry.id   1b1c03bcea79f6c2db40d9351dd5a68a
#
_cell.length_a   1.000
_cell.length_b   1.000
_cell.length_c   1.000
_cell.angle_alpha   90.00
_cell.angle_beta   90.00
_cell.angle_gamma   90.00
#
_symmetry.space_group_name_H-M   'P 1'
#
loop_
_entity.id
_entity.type
_entity.pdbx_description
1 polymer ?
#
loop_
_entity_poly.entity_id
_entity_poly.type
_entity_poly.pdbx_seq_one_letter_code
_entity_poly.pdbx_strand_id
1 'polypeptide(L)'
;LKTTQILLRKVPGGLAMSVTVMGTVLAAMTGIIGASVTMMTALALPPMIKQKYSHALATGVIAASGTLGILIPPSIMLIIMADIMQVSVGNLFMGALIPGLTLAVMYLIFIFIWATVDPKVAPSIKEEDMTYEKGRLPMMVLKAFLPPVTLIALIKGSILLGWATPSEAGAVGAFGATLLAIIGNKFSLPMLRSVMHSSGLTISMVFLIILSATCFAYVFRSLGGDYIVEELIEKAGLGSWGLLFLLMGMTFLLGFFLDWVEITLIILPIFAPLVVLLDFGDHVTQLTGLDGRKETMVWFLVLMAINLQTSFLTPPFGFALFYLKGVAPPEVATLSIYRGVIPFVIIQLIGLSLVIF
;
A
#
# COMPACT_ATOMS: atom_id res chain seq x y z
N LEU A 1 2.72 -15.66 -10.16
CA LEU A 1 1.38 -16.21 -10.00
C LEU A 1 1.34 -17.72 -10.18
N LYS A 2 1.82 -18.30 -11.31
CA LYS A 2 1.81 -19.77 -11.55
C LYS A 2 2.49 -20.54 -10.41
N THR A 3 3.64 -20.08 -9.96
CA THR A 3 4.41 -20.75 -8.89
C THR A 3 3.66 -20.75 -7.56
N THR A 4 3.08 -19.62 -7.15
CA THR A 4 2.26 -19.52 -5.94
C THR A 4 0.97 -20.34 -6.03
N GLN A 5 0.34 -20.39 -7.21
CA GLN A 5 -0.80 -21.26 -7.48
C GLN A 5 -0.48 -22.75 -7.25
N ILE A 6 0.67 -23.21 -7.74
CA ILE A 6 1.10 -24.60 -7.58
C ILE A 6 1.34 -24.91 -6.09
N LEU A 7 1.95 -23.97 -5.34
CA LEU A 7 2.19 -24.15 -3.90
C LEU A 7 0.88 -24.22 -3.09
N LEU A 8 -0.08 -23.37 -3.41
CA LEU A 8 -1.35 -23.25 -2.67
C LEU A 8 -2.52 -24.03 -3.30
N ARG A 9 -2.26 -24.91 -4.28
CA ARG A 9 -3.29 -25.63 -5.03
C ARG A 9 -4.23 -26.48 -4.17
N LYS A 10 -3.72 -27.04 -3.06
CA LYS A 10 -4.51 -27.88 -2.14
C LYS A 10 -5.24 -27.07 -1.07
N VAL A 11 -5.00 -25.77 -1.01
CA VAL A 11 -5.60 -24.89 -0.01
C VAL A 11 -6.89 -24.31 -0.58
N PRO A 12 -8.00 -24.31 0.19
CA PRO A 12 -9.21 -23.59 -0.20
C PRO A 12 -8.91 -22.13 -0.53
N GLY A 13 -9.41 -21.63 -1.67
CA GLY A 13 -9.10 -20.28 -2.12
C GLY A 13 -7.65 -20.07 -2.58
N GLY A 14 -6.91 -21.13 -2.90
CA GLY A 14 -5.48 -21.10 -3.19
C GLY A 14 -5.07 -20.12 -4.29
N LEU A 15 -5.91 -19.89 -5.32
CA LEU A 15 -5.64 -18.85 -6.32
C LEU A 15 -5.76 -17.44 -5.73
N ALA A 16 -6.80 -17.16 -4.94
CA ALA A 16 -6.98 -15.86 -4.29
C ALA A 16 -5.84 -15.58 -3.29
N MET A 17 -5.45 -16.58 -2.48
CA MET A 17 -4.28 -16.48 -1.61
C MET A 17 -2.99 -16.25 -2.39
N SER A 18 -2.82 -16.90 -3.54
CA SER A 18 -1.68 -16.70 -4.45
C SER A 18 -1.63 -15.27 -4.98
N VAL A 19 -2.80 -14.72 -5.30
CA VAL A 19 -2.95 -13.32 -5.74
C VAL A 19 -2.58 -12.36 -4.61
N THR A 20 -3.01 -12.63 -3.39
CA THR A 20 -2.64 -11.81 -2.21
C THR A 20 -1.13 -11.83 -1.97
N VAL A 21 -0.49 -12.99 -1.95
CA VAL A 21 0.97 -13.10 -1.77
C VAL A 21 1.72 -12.39 -2.90
N MET A 22 1.30 -12.60 -4.16
CA MET A 22 1.92 -11.93 -5.30
C MET A 22 1.68 -10.43 -5.25
N GLY A 23 0.46 -10.00 -4.89
CA GLY A 23 0.09 -8.59 -4.74
C GLY A 23 0.92 -7.90 -3.67
N THR A 24 1.11 -8.53 -2.52
CA THR A 24 1.96 -8.03 -1.43
C THR A 24 3.41 -7.82 -1.90
N VAL A 25 3.98 -8.78 -2.63
CA VAL A 25 5.35 -8.65 -3.16
C VAL A 25 5.43 -7.55 -4.22
N LEU A 26 4.49 -7.52 -5.17
CA LEU A 26 4.45 -6.47 -6.20
C LEU A 26 4.22 -5.09 -5.61
N ALA A 27 3.32 -5.00 -4.65
CA ALA A 27 3.02 -3.77 -3.93
C ALA A 27 4.29 -3.21 -3.24
N ALA A 28 5.03 -4.08 -2.54
CA ALA A 28 6.32 -3.72 -1.93
C ALA A 28 7.39 -3.30 -2.95
N MET A 29 7.31 -3.77 -4.19
CA MET A 29 8.25 -3.38 -5.25
C MET A 29 7.87 -2.05 -5.93
N THR A 30 6.58 -1.78 -6.09
CA THR A 30 6.10 -0.62 -6.85
C THR A 30 5.91 0.62 -6.00
N GLY A 31 5.47 0.46 -4.75
CA GLY A 31 5.15 1.57 -3.85
C GLY A 31 4.03 2.50 -4.34
N ILE A 32 3.33 2.15 -5.42
CA ILE A 32 2.28 2.96 -6.07
C ILE A 32 1.03 2.11 -6.27
N ILE A 33 -0.11 2.57 -5.74
CA ILE A 33 -1.40 1.85 -5.79
C ILE A 33 -1.84 1.59 -7.23
N GLY A 34 -1.87 2.64 -8.05
CA GLY A 34 -2.37 2.54 -9.42
C GLY A 34 -1.64 1.49 -10.25
N ALA A 35 -0.30 1.48 -10.18
CA ALA A 35 0.52 0.49 -10.88
C ALA A 35 0.27 -0.93 -10.36
N SER A 36 0.22 -1.10 -9.04
CA SER A 36 -0.02 -2.42 -8.41
C SER A 36 -1.40 -2.96 -8.77
N VAL A 37 -2.44 -2.18 -8.59
CA VAL A 37 -3.83 -2.60 -8.82
C VAL A 37 -4.08 -2.89 -10.30
N THR A 38 -3.62 -2.01 -11.22
CA THR A 38 -3.80 -2.22 -12.67
C THR A 38 -3.06 -3.46 -13.15
N MET A 39 -1.82 -3.64 -12.72
CA MET A 39 -1.02 -4.82 -13.08
C MET A 39 -1.63 -6.10 -12.51
N MET A 40 -2.06 -6.09 -11.25
CA MET A 40 -2.71 -7.24 -10.62
C MET A 40 -4.04 -7.56 -11.30
N THR A 41 -4.84 -6.54 -11.67
CA THR A 41 -6.09 -6.73 -12.39
C THR A 41 -5.83 -7.42 -13.74
N ALA A 42 -4.87 -6.93 -14.52
CA ALA A 42 -4.53 -7.50 -15.82
C ALA A 42 -4.02 -8.94 -15.74
N LEU A 43 -3.24 -9.29 -14.69
CA LEU A 43 -2.60 -10.58 -14.56
C LEU A 43 -3.42 -11.62 -13.80
N ALA A 44 -4.20 -11.21 -12.80
CA ALA A 44 -4.85 -12.12 -11.88
C ALA A 44 -6.35 -12.26 -12.12
N LEU A 45 -7.03 -11.20 -12.56
CA LEU A 45 -8.48 -11.23 -12.73
C LEU A 45 -8.94 -12.23 -13.84
N PRO A 46 -8.31 -12.26 -15.04
CA PRO A 46 -8.72 -13.23 -16.09
C PRO A 46 -8.63 -14.70 -15.65
N PRO A 47 -7.53 -15.18 -15.05
CA PRO A 47 -7.47 -16.57 -14.57
C PRO A 47 -8.47 -16.83 -13.41
N MET A 48 -8.78 -15.86 -12.55
CA MET A 48 -9.78 -16.02 -11.49
C MET A 48 -11.19 -16.19 -12.09
N ILE A 49 -11.55 -15.37 -13.07
CA ILE A 49 -12.84 -15.49 -13.80
C ILE A 49 -12.92 -16.83 -14.52
N LYS A 50 -11.85 -17.25 -15.22
CA LYS A 50 -11.80 -18.55 -15.91
C LYS A 50 -12.02 -19.71 -14.95
N GLN A 51 -11.52 -19.62 -13.73
CA GLN A 51 -11.72 -20.62 -12.66
C GLN A 51 -13.02 -20.45 -11.90
N LYS A 52 -13.94 -19.59 -12.39
CA LYS A 52 -15.28 -19.34 -11.81
C LYS A 52 -15.25 -18.83 -10.37
N TYR A 53 -14.21 -18.08 -10.02
CA TYR A 53 -14.22 -17.33 -8.76
C TYR A 53 -15.31 -16.27 -8.78
N SER A 54 -15.93 -16.02 -7.63
CA SER A 54 -16.84 -14.89 -7.47
C SER A 54 -16.15 -13.59 -7.87
N HIS A 55 -16.80 -12.78 -8.71
CA HIS A 55 -16.25 -11.48 -9.11
C HIS A 55 -15.99 -10.58 -7.91
N ALA A 56 -16.83 -10.68 -6.86
CA ALA A 56 -16.63 -9.93 -5.63
C ALA A 56 -15.32 -10.33 -4.93
N LEU A 57 -15.09 -11.63 -4.67
CA LEU A 57 -13.84 -12.06 -4.05
C LEU A 57 -12.63 -11.72 -4.91
N ALA A 58 -12.68 -11.98 -6.22
CA ALA A 58 -11.57 -11.75 -7.14
C ALA A 58 -11.16 -10.26 -7.15
N THR A 59 -12.12 -9.35 -7.28
CA THR A 59 -11.85 -7.91 -7.32
C THR A 59 -11.45 -7.37 -5.95
N GLY A 60 -12.07 -7.83 -4.88
CA GLY A 60 -11.73 -7.44 -3.51
C GLY A 60 -10.28 -7.81 -3.14
N VAL A 61 -9.87 -9.04 -3.45
CA VAL A 61 -8.49 -9.52 -3.22
C VAL A 61 -7.48 -8.69 -4.00
N ILE A 62 -7.75 -8.42 -5.29
CA ILE A 62 -6.84 -7.64 -6.15
C ILE A 62 -6.70 -6.22 -5.62
N ALA A 63 -7.81 -5.55 -5.32
CA ALA A 63 -7.79 -4.19 -4.81
C ALA A 63 -7.09 -4.10 -3.45
N ALA A 64 -7.46 -4.96 -2.51
CA ALA A 64 -6.88 -4.97 -1.17
C ALA A 64 -5.38 -5.29 -1.16
N SER A 65 -4.94 -6.31 -1.91
CA SER A 65 -3.51 -6.65 -1.99
C SER A 65 -2.70 -5.59 -2.73
N GLY A 66 -3.29 -4.93 -3.74
CA GLY A 66 -2.63 -3.85 -4.47
C GLY A 66 -2.42 -2.59 -3.63
N THR A 67 -3.31 -2.30 -2.67
CA THR A 67 -3.16 -1.14 -1.76
C THR A 67 -2.11 -1.34 -0.67
N LEU A 68 -1.67 -2.56 -0.38
CA LEU A 68 -0.59 -2.81 0.60
C LEU A 68 0.74 -2.12 0.23
N GLY A 69 0.92 -1.71 -1.04
CA GLY A 69 2.15 -1.07 -1.51
C GLY A 69 2.46 0.28 -0.89
N ILE A 70 1.48 0.96 -0.34
CA ILE A 70 1.72 2.23 0.37
C ILE A 70 2.17 2.01 1.82
N LEU A 71 1.89 0.85 2.39
CA LEU A 71 2.22 0.54 3.78
C LEU A 71 3.47 -0.35 3.90
N ILE A 72 3.65 -1.30 2.97
CA ILE A 72 4.80 -2.22 3.03
C ILE A 72 6.03 -1.55 2.40
N PRO A 73 7.10 -1.31 3.18
CA PRO A 73 8.31 -0.69 2.65
C PRO A 73 9.03 -1.56 1.59
N PRO A 74 9.75 -0.94 0.62
CA PRO A 74 9.91 0.51 0.43
C PRO A 74 8.67 1.15 -0.20
N SER A 75 8.17 2.21 0.43
CA SER A 75 6.97 2.94 -0.01
C SER A 75 7.32 4.40 -0.27
N ILE A 76 6.94 4.92 -1.44
CA ILE A 76 7.17 6.33 -1.81
C ILE A 76 6.37 7.24 -0.86
N MET A 77 5.15 6.85 -0.50
CA MET A 77 4.32 7.62 0.42
C MET A 77 5.00 7.79 1.78
N LEU A 78 5.55 6.71 2.34
CA LEU A 78 6.24 6.79 3.63
C LEU A 78 7.51 7.65 3.56
N ILE A 79 8.24 7.64 2.43
CA ILE A 79 9.42 8.50 2.24
C ILE A 79 9.01 9.96 2.27
N ILE A 80 7.98 10.34 1.51
CA ILE A 80 7.50 11.73 1.44
C ILE A 80 6.91 12.17 2.78
N MET A 81 6.13 11.33 3.45
CA MET A 81 5.62 11.62 4.81
C MET A 81 6.76 11.85 5.80
N ALA A 82 7.80 11.01 5.76
CA ALA A 82 8.96 11.14 6.65
C ALA A 82 9.72 12.45 6.40
N ASP A 83 9.88 12.83 5.14
CA ASP A 83 10.56 14.08 4.75
C ASP A 83 9.78 15.32 5.22
N ILE A 84 8.47 15.35 4.98
CA ILE A 84 7.60 16.46 5.41
C ILE A 84 7.59 16.61 6.93
N MET A 85 7.47 15.51 7.67
CA MET A 85 7.36 15.51 9.12
C MET A 85 8.73 15.47 9.82
N GLN A 86 9.83 15.50 9.05
CA GLN A 86 11.21 15.52 9.54
C GLN A 86 11.53 14.36 10.50
N VAL A 87 10.98 13.16 10.18
CA VAL A 87 11.27 11.91 10.89
C VAL A 87 12.18 11.02 10.07
N SER A 88 12.84 10.06 10.73
CA SER A 88 13.69 9.08 10.04
C SER A 88 12.86 8.16 9.14
N VAL A 89 13.21 8.09 7.85
CA VAL A 89 12.61 7.14 6.89
C VAL A 89 12.80 5.70 7.37
N GLY A 90 13.96 5.37 7.94
CA GLY A 90 14.24 4.04 8.49
C GLY A 90 13.28 3.67 9.63
N ASN A 91 13.07 4.60 10.58
CA ASN A 91 12.15 4.38 11.70
C ASN A 91 10.70 4.21 11.18
N LEU A 92 10.27 5.05 10.23
CA LEU A 92 8.94 4.94 9.66
C LEU A 92 8.76 3.62 8.87
N PHE A 93 9.78 3.17 8.16
CA PHE A 93 9.76 1.87 7.48
C PHE A 93 9.66 0.70 8.46
N MET A 94 10.38 0.76 9.58
CA MET A 94 10.28 -0.26 10.62
C MET A 94 8.90 -0.27 11.27
N GLY A 95 8.36 0.91 11.61
CA GLY A 95 7.03 1.04 12.20
C GLY A 95 5.91 0.55 11.28
N ALA A 96 6.00 0.80 9.97
CA ALA A 96 4.99 0.40 9.00
C ALA A 96 5.06 -1.09 8.59
N LEU A 97 6.22 -1.74 8.76
CA LEU A 97 6.43 -3.11 8.30
C LEU A 97 5.52 -4.12 9.01
N ILE A 98 5.44 -4.03 10.33
CA ILE A 98 4.63 -4.96 11.15
C ILE A 98 3.15 -4.82 10.83
N PRO A 99 2.54 -3.62 10.86
CA PRO A 99 1.15 -3.42 10.45
C PRO A 99 0.87 -3.90 9.02
N GLY A 100 1.75 -3.60 8.07
CA GLY A 100 1.60 -4.01 6.67
C GLY A 100 1.59 -5.53 6.50
N LEU A 101 2.50 -6.24 7.16
CA LEU A 101 2.54 -7.71 7.14
C LEU A 101 1.34 -8.31 7.90
N THR A 102 0.93 -7.71 9.01
CA THR A 102 -0.26 -8.13 9.77
C THR A 102 -1.50 -8.06 8.89
N LEU A 103 -1.72 -6.96 8.18
CA LEU A 103 -2.83 -6.83 7.24
C LEU A 103 -2.78 -7.88 6.12
N ALA A 104 -1.60 -8.14 5.55
CA ALA A 104 -1.44 -9.18 4.54
C ALA A 104 -1.82 -10.57 5.08
N VAL A 105 -1.41 -10.90 6.31
CA VAL A 105 -1.78 -12.16 6.99
C VAL A 105 -3.28 -12.20 7.28
N MET A 106 -3.88 -11.11 7.76
CA MET A 106 -5.32 -11.03 7.99
C MET A 106 -6.12 -11.26 6.71
N TYR A 107 -5.66 -10.73 5.57
CA TYR A 107 -6.29 -11.00 4.27
C TYR A 107 -6.20 -12.48 3.90
N LEU A 108 -5.04 -13.13 4.10
CA LEU A 108 -4.87 -14.56 3.83
C LEU A 108 -5.79 -15.41 4.71
N ILE A 109 -5.89 -15.10 6.00
CA ILE A 109 -6.79 -15.80 6.95
C ILE A 109 -8.24 -15.62 6.50
N PHE A 110 -8.65 -14.40 6.17
CA PHE A 110 -10.01 -14.12 5.72
C PHE A 110 -10.36 -14.89 4.44
N ILE A 111 -9.48 -14.88 3.43
CA ILE A 111 -9.68 -15.61 2.18
C ILE A 111 -9.81 -17.12 2.45
N PHE A 112 -8.96 -17.68 3.32
CA PHE A 112 -8.99 -19.08 3.69
C PHE A 112 -10.33 -19.43 4.37
N ILE A 113 -10.77 -18.64 5.35
CA ILE A 113 -12.04 -18.83 6.04
C ILE A 113 -13.21 -18.75 5.04
N TRP A 114 -13.27 -17.71 4.24
CA TRP A 114 -14.35 -17.52 3.26
C TRP A 114 -14.42 -18.66 2.25
N ALA A 115 -13.27 -19.06 1.69
CA ALA A 115 -13.21 -20.18 0.75
C ALA A 115 -13.58 -21.55 1.38
N THR A 116 -13.37 -21.70 2.70
CA THR A 116 -13.73 -22.93 3.42
C THR A 116 -15.22 -22.98 3.75
N VAL A 117 -15.81 -21.83 4.13
CA VAL A 117 -17.23 -21.70 4.46
C VAL A 117 -18.11 -21.78 3.21
N ASP A 118 -17.71 -21.12 2.14
CA ASP A 118 -18.42 -21.16 0.85
C ASP A 118 -17.46 -21.52 -0.31
N PRO A 119 -17.27 -22.81 -0.59
CA PRO A 119 -16.41 -23.26 -1.68
C PRO A 119 -16.85 -22.79 -3.08
N LYS A 120 -18.10 -22.31 -3.24
CA LYS A 120 -18.59 -21.79 -4.52
C LYS A 120 -17.98 -20.43 -4.85
N VAL A 121 -17.57 -19.67 -3.86
CA VAL A 121 -16.95 -18.34 -4.03
C VAL A 121 -15.52 -18.48 -4.55
N ALA A 122 -14.82 -19.53 -4.14
CA ALA A 122 -13.42 -19.77 -4.50
C ALA A 122 -13.20 -21.28 -4.84
N PRO A 123 -13.63 -21.74 -6.01
CA PRO A 123 -13.49 -23.13 -6.41
C PRO A 123 -12.02 -23.58 -6.41
N SER A 124 -11.78 -24.80 -5.94
CA SER A 124 -10.45 -25.40 -5.96
C SER A 124 -10.01 -25.68 -7.39
N ILE A 125 -8.72 -25.54 -7.65
CA ILE A 125 -8.12 -25.80 -8.96
C ILE A 125 -8.13 -27.30 -9.21
N LYS A 126 -8.65 -27.73 -10.37
CA LYS A 126 -8.56 -29.13 -10.79
C LYS A 126 -7.10 -29.47 -11.14
N GLU A 127 -6.63 -30.63 -10.69
CA GLU A 127 -5.24 -31.07 -10.94
C GLU A 127 -4.91 -31.21 -12.45
N GLU A 128 -5.92 -31.46 -13.28
CA GLU A 128 -5.81 -31.61 -14.74
C GLU A 128 -5.39 -30.29 -15.44
N ASP A 129 -5.70 -29.13 -14.85
CA ASP A 129 -5.38 -27.82 -15.41
C ASP A 129 -3.94 -27.36 -15.13
N MET A 130 -3.18 -28.13 -14.35
CA MET A 130 -1.81 -27.77 -13.93
C MET A 130 -0.77 -28.77 -14.44
N THR A 131 -0.27 -28.54 -15.64
CA THR A 131 0.92 -29.26 -16.14
C THR A 131 2.20 -28.63 -15.55
N TYR A 132 2.84 -29.33 -14.61
CA TYR A 132 4.18 -29.00 -14.14
C TYR A 132 4.96 -30.26 -13.80
N GLU A 133 6.27 -30.26 -14.06
CA GLU A 133 7.17 -31.30 -13.64
C GLU A 133 7.48 -31.20 -12.15
N LYS A 134 7.05 -32.18 -11.36
CA LYS A 134 7.23 -32.19 -9.89
C LYS A 134 8.66 -31.92 -9.42
N GLY A 135 9.66 -32.35 -10.18
CA GLY A 135 11.08 -32.14 -9.85
C GLY A 135 11.61 -30.73 -10.05
N ARG A 136 10.89 -29.85 -10.77
CA ARG A 136 11.31 -28.46 -11.05
C ARG A 136 10.70 -27.42 -10.10
N LEU A 137 9.81 -27.82 -9.21
CA LEU A 137 9.12 -26.91 -8.30
C LEU A 137 10.06 -26.02 -7.47
N PRO A 138 11.12 -26.55 -6.79
CA PRO A 138 12.04 -25.71 -6.01
C PRO A 138 12.73 -24.65 -6.86
N MET A 139 13.15 -25.03 -8.07
CA MET A 139 13.79 -24.10 -9.02
C MET A 139 12.81 -23.02 -9.52
N MET A 140 11.54 -23.36 -9.72
CA MET A 140 10.49 -22.41 -10.10
C MET A 140 10.22 -21.40 -8.96
N VAL A 141 10.18 -21.89 -7.72
CA VAL A 141 10.02 -21.04 -6.53
C VAL A 141 11.20 -20.08 -6.42
N LEU A 142 12.42 -20.59 -6.50
CA LEU A 142 13.62 -19.79 -6.42
C LEU A 142 13.66 -18.71 -7.52
N LYS A 143 13.44 -19.09 -8.76
CA LYS A 143 13.41 -18.14 -9.89
C LYS A 143 12.30 -17.10 -9.82
N ALA A 144 11.16 -17.44 -9.19
CA ALA A 144 10.04 -16.51 -9.07
C ALA A 144 10.21 -15.51 -7.90
N PHE A 145 10.73 -15.98 -6.77
CA PHE A 145 10.79 -15.17 -5.54
C PHE A 145 12.16 -14.54 -5.28
N LEU A 146 13.26 -15.20 -5.68
CA LEU A 146 14.60 -14.69 -5.40
C LEU A 146 14.85 -13.28 -5.97
N PRO A 147 14.52 -12.97 -7.25
CA PRO A 147 14.80 -11.64 -7.80
C PRO A 147 14.08 -10.51 -7.05
N PRO A 148 12.73 -10.54 -6.85
CA PRO A 148 12.05 -9.49 -6.13
C PRO A 148 12.48 -9.39 -4.66
N VAL A 149 12.65 -10.52 -3.97
CA VAL A 149 13.09 -10.52 -2.57
C VAL A 149 14.50 -9.94 -2.43
N THR A 150 15.42 -10.28 -3.34
CA THR A 150 16.78 -9.72 -3.34
C THR A 150 16.75 -8.20 -3.55
N LEU A 151 15.94 -7.69 -4.49
CA LEU A 151 15.81 -6.24 -4.70
C LEU A 151 15.27 -5.54 -3.47
N ILE A 152 14.19 -6.06 -2.87
CA ILE A 152 13.60 -5.49 -1.66
C ILE A 152 14.64 -5.53 -0.52
N ALA A 153 15.35 -6.64 -0.34
CA ALA A 153 16.36 -6.79 0.69
C ALA A 153 17.54 -5.83 0.49
N LEU A 154 18.00 -5.62 -0.75
CA LEU A 154 19.06 -4.67 -1.08
C LEU A 154 18.63 -3.24 -0.77
N ILE A 155 17.46 -2.82 -1.23
CA ILE A 155 16.95 -1.45 -1.01
C ILE A 155 16.73 -1.22 0.49
N LYS A 156 15.94 -2.08 1.15
CA LYS A 156 15.67 -1.95 2.59
C LYS A 156 16.92 -2.09 3.44
N GLY A 157 17.70 -3.13 3.16
CA GLY A 157 18.93 -3.40 3.91
C GLY A 157 19.90 -2.23 3.86
N SER A 158 20.09 -1.60 2.69
CA SER A 158 20.97 -0.44 2.56
C SER A 158 20.49 0.76 3.37
N ILE A 159 19.17 1.02 3.42
CA ILE A 159 18.60 2.11 4.22
C ILE A 159 18.68 1.81 5.72
N LEU A 160 18.25 0.61 6.13
CA LEU A 160 18.20 0.23 7.55
C LEU A 160 19.57 0.09 8.19
N LEU A 161 20.58 -0.35 7.42
CA LEU A 161 21.97 -0.43 7.88
C LEU A 161 22.71 0.92 7.81
N GLY A 162 22.04 1.96 7.32
CA GLY A 162 22.64 3.30 7.18
C GLY A 162 23.68 3.39 6.06
N TRP A 163 23.74 2.43 5.13
CA TRP A 163 24.71 2.40 4.03
C TRP A 163 24.33 3.34 2.89
N ALA A 164 23.04 3.60 2.74
CA ALA A 164 22.52 4.44 1.67
C ALA A 164 21.34 5.31 2.15
N THR A 165 21.27 6.52 1.61
CA THR A 165 20.09 7.36 1.70
C THR A 165 18.95 6.74 0.88
N PRO A 166 17.67 7.14 1.10
CA PRO A 166 16.56 6.66 0.28
C PRO A 166 16.76 6.88 -1.22
N SER A 167 17.37 8.00 -1.63
CA SER A 167 17.67 8.32 -3.02
C SER A 167 18.73 7.38 -3.61
N GLU A 168 19.80 7.11 -2.88
CA GLU A 168 20.85 6.16 -3.29
C GLU A 168 20.32 4.74 -3.36
N ALA A 169 19.52 4.33 -2.38
CA ALA A 169 18.85 3.03 -2.38
C ALA A 169 17.90 2.87 -3.57
N GLY A 170 17.21 3.94 -3.98
CA GLY A 170 16.41 3.99 -5.20
C GLY A 170 17.26 3.75 -6.46
N ALA A 171 18.44 4.36 -6.54
CA ALA A 171 19.38 4.15 -7.64
C ALA A 171 19.88 2.69 -7.69
N VAL A 172 20.21 2.09 -6.53
CA VAL A 172 20.57 0.67 -6.40
C VAL A 172 19.42 -0.22 -6.88
N GLY A 173 18.18 0.11 -6.51
CA GLY A 173 16.98 -0.59 -6.97
C GLY A 173 16.79 -0.52 -8.48
N ALA A 174 16.93 0.67 -9.09
CA ALA A 174 16.83 0.87 -10.52
C ALA A 174 17.92 0.10 -11.29
N PHE A 175 19.16 0.15 -10.80
CA PHE A 175 20.27 -0.63 -11.35
C PHE A 175 20.01 -2.13 -11.25
N GLY A 176 19.60 -2.61 -10.08
CA GLY A 176 19.29 -4.03 -9.85
C GLY A 176 18.14 -4.52 -10.73
N ALA A 177 17.06 -3.73 -10.90
CA ALA A 177 15.95 -4.07 -11.79
C ALA A 177 16.41 -4.15 -13.26
N THR A 178 17.26 -3.22 -13.69
CA THR A 178 17.86 -3.22 -15.05
C THR A 178 18.71 -4.47 -15.26
N LEU A 179 19.54 -4.82 -14.28
CA LEU A 179 20.38 -6.03 -14.32
C LEU A 179 19.53 -7.29 -14.42
N LEU A 180 18.45 -7.39 -13.64
CA LEU A 180 17.51 -8.51 -13.70
C LEU A 180 16.82 -8.60 -15.06
N ALA A 181 16.48 -7.48 -15.69
CA ALA A 181 15.90 -7.44 -17.02
C ALA A 181 16.89 -7.96 -18.08
N ILE A 182 18.17 -7.62 -17.96
CA ILE A 182 19.25 -8.12 -18.83
C ILE A 182 19.43 -9.63 -18.64
N ILE A 183 19.58 -10.10 -17.41
CA ILE A 183 19.73 -11.53 -17.08
C ILE A 183 18.52 -12.34 -17.55
N GLY A 184 17.31 -11.76 -17.43
CA GLY A 184 16.05 -12.36 -17.87
C GLY A 184 15.81 -12.32 -19.37
N ASN A 185 16.74 -11.80 -20.18
CA ASN A 185 16.59 -11.56 -21.63
C ASN A 185 15.32 -10.76 -21.98
N LYS A 186 14.93 -9.81 -21.10
CA LYS A 186 13.77 -8.94 -21.30
C LYS A 186 14.18 -7.48 -21.55
N PHE A 187 15.47 -7.18 -21.47
CA PHE A 187 15.99 -5.83 -21.69
C PHE A 187 15.92 -5.47 -23.17
N SER A 188 15.39 -4.28 -23.47
CA SER A 188 15.44 -3.69 -24.80
C SER A 188 15.50 -2.16 -24.67
N LEU A 189 16.15 -1.50 -25.65
CA LEU A 189 16.26 -0.03 -25.65
C LEU A 189 14.88 0.67 -25.73
N PRO A 190 13.91 0.20 -26.53
CA PRO A 190 12.55 0.74 -26.51
C PRO A 190 11.88 0.61 -25.15
N MET A 191 12.06 -0.53 -24.45
CA MET A 191 11.54 -0.73 -23.10
C MET A 191 12.16 0.28 -22.12
N LEU A 192 13.48 0.44 -22.14
CA LEU A 192 14.17 1.42 -21.29
C LEU A 192 13.66 2.83 -21.55
N ARG A 193 13.53 3.23 -22.82
CA ARG A 193 12.97 4.54 -23.20
C ARG A 193 11.54 4.73 -22.69
N SER A 194 10.70 3.70 -22.78
CA SER A 194 9.32 3.74 -22.27
C SER A 194 9.29 3.90 -20.76
N VAL A 195 10.13 3.16 -20.01
CA VAL A 195 10.26 3.27 -18.56
C VAL A 195 10.72 4.67 -18.15
N MET A 196 11.78 5.19 -18.80
CA MET A 196 12.29 6.55 -18.54
C MET A 196 11.23 7.62 -18.80
N HIS A 197 10.49 7.51 -19.93
CA HIS A 197 9.42 8.45 -20.25
C HIS A 197 8.29 8.42 -19.20
N SER A 198 7.80 7.24 -18.84
CA SER A 198 6.75 7.09 -17.82
C SER A 198 7.20 7.58 -16.45
N SER A 199 8.44 7.24 -16.06
CA SER A 199 9.02 7.75 -14.80
C SER A 199 9.16 9.28 -14.82
N GLY A 200 9.62 9.86 -15.94
CA GLY A 200 9.72 11.31 -16.11
C GLY A 200 8.38 12.02 -15.97
N LEU A 201 7.31 11.48 -16.56
CA LEU A 201 5.96 12.03 -16.42
C LEU A 201 5.48 11.98 -14.96
N THR A 202 5.68 10.84 -14.28
CA THR A 202 5.30 10.68 -12.86
C THR A 202 6.08 11.65 -11.98
N ILE A 203 7.39 11.77 -12.17
CA ILE A 203 8.24 12.72 -11.43
C ILE A 203 7.79 14.16 -11.68
N SER A 204 7.54 14.54 -12.94
CA SER A 204 7.06 15.89 -13.28
C SER A 204 5.71 16.21 -12.62
N MET A 205 4.80 15.25 -12.58
CA MET A 205 3.52 15.40 -11.87
C MET A 205 3.74 15.64 -10.38
N VAL A 206 4.57 14.83 -9.72
CA VAL A 206 4.86 14.98 -8.29
C VAL A 206 5.50 16.35 -8.00
N PHE A 207 6.47 16.79 -8.82
CA PHE A 207 7.08 18.11 -8.66
C PHE A 207 6.06 19.25 -8.82
N LEU A 208 5.15 19.15 -9.81
CA LEU A 208 4.10 20.15 -10.00
C LEU A 208 3.19 20.23 -8.76
N ILE A 209 2.83 19.10 -8.18
CA ILE A 209 2.02 19.05 -6.96
C ILE A 209 2.79 19.66 -5.78
N ILE A 210 4.08 19.33 -5.61
CA ILE A 210 4.94 19.92 -4.56
C ILE A 210 4.98 21.45 -4.67
N LEU A 211 5.22 21.98 -5.87
CA LEU A 211 5.27 23.42 -6.09
C LEU A 211 3.92 24.08 -5.78
N SER A 212 2.83 23.50 -6.27
CA SER A 212 1.47 24.00 -6.02
C SER A 212 1.11 23.96 -4.54
N ALA A 213 1.43 22.85 -3.86
CA ALA A 213 1.20 22.67 -2.43
C ALA A 213 2.02 23.66 -1.59
N THR A 214 3.29 23.89 -1.97
CA THR A 214 4.15 24.87 -1.30
C THR A 214 3.60 26.29 -1.44
N CYS A 215 3.15 26.67 -2.65
CA CYS A 215 2.50 27.96 -2.87
C CYS A 215 1.23 28.11 -2.03
N PHE A 216 0.39 27.07 -2.00
CA PHE A 216 -0.82 27.06 -1.20
C PHE A 216 -0.50 27.22 0.31
N ALA A 217 0.41 26.41 0.83
CA ALA A 217 0.80 26.44 2.23
C ALA A 217 1.40 27.80 2.63
N TYR A 218 2.19 28.40 1.75
CA TYR A 218 2.75 29.75 1.97
C TYR A 218 1.64 30.80 2.09
N VAL A 219 0.69 30.82 1.14
CA VAL A 219 -0.44 31.78 1.17
C VAL A 219 -1.31 31.53 2.39
N PHE A 220 -1.63 30.27 2.70
CA PHE A 220 -2.44 29.89 3.85
C PHE A 220 -1.85 30.41 5.16
N ARG A 221 -0.54 30.17 5.38
CA ARG A 221 0.18 30.67 6.57
C ARG A 221 0.27 32.18 6.61
N SER A 222 0.55 32.82 5.47
CA SER A 222 0.64 34.29 5.37
C SER A 222 -0.67 34.99 5.69
N LEU A 223 -1.80 34.33 5.46
CA LEU A 223 -3.14 34.81 5.81
C LEU A 223 -3.55 34.45 7.25
N GLY A 224 -2.67 33.85 8.04
CA GLY A 224 -2.97 33.44 9.41
C GLY A 224 -3.82 32.17 9.52
N GLY A 225 -3.82 31.30 8.49
CA GLY A 225 -4.58 30.07 8.48
C GLY A 225 -4.22 29.13 9.63
N ASP A 226 -2.95 29.08 10.02
CA ASP A 226 -2.48 28.26 11.14
C ASP A 226 -3.18 28.70 12.46
N TYR A 227 -3.28 30.01 12.73
CA TYR A 227 -3.96 30.55 13.92
C TYR A 227 -5.45 30.22 13.91
N ILE A 228 -6.11 30.27 12.75
CA ILE A 228 -7.53 29.92 12.63
C ILE A 228 -7.76 28.46 12.98
N VAL A 229 -6.89 27.58 12.50
CA VAL A 229 -6.98 26.14 12.78
C VAL A 229 -6.73 25.86 14.27
N GLU A 230 -5.71 26.46 14.88
CA GLU A 230 -5.43 26.35 16.30
C GLU A 230 -6.62 26.84 17.14
N GLU A 231 -7.17 28.04 16.85
CA GLU A 231 -8.30 28.62 17.56
C GLU A 231 -9.57 27.73 17.45
N LEU A 232 -9.81 27.13 16.28
CA LEU A 232 -10.94 26.22 16.08
C LEU A 232 -10.80 24.94 16.93
N ILE A 233 -9.58 24.40 17.05
CA ILE A 233 -9.29 23.21 17.84
C ILE A 233 -9.39 23.51 19.32
N GLU A 234 -8.84 24.63 19.79
CA GLU A 234 -8.99 25.09 21.17
C GLU A 234 -10.46 25.29 21.56
N LYS A 235 -11.23 25.97 20.70
CA LYS A 235 -12.68 26.17 20.91
C LYS A 235 -13.46 24.87 20.91
N ALA A 236 -13.03 23.86 20.13
CA ALA A 236 -13.64 22.56 20.12
C ALA A 236 -13.35 21.75 21.40
N GLY A 237 -12.36 22.17 22.21
CA GLY A 237 -12.00 21.52 23.47
C GLY A 237 -11.53 20.06 23.30
N LEU A 238 -10.96 19.74 22.13
CA LEU A 238 -10.52 18.39 21.80
C LEU A 238 -9.18 18.10 22.49
N GLY A 239 -9.15 17.05 23.32
CA GLY A 239 -7.88 16.48 23.79
C GLY A 239 -7.14 15.74 22.67
N SER A 240 -5.93 15.22 22.97
CA SER A 240 -5.07 14.57 21.97
C SER A 240 -5.79 13.45 21.19
N TRP A 241 -6.59 12.63 21.85
CA TRP A 241 -7.39 11.58 21.20
C TRP A 241 -8.48 12.15 20.27
N GLY A 242 -9.18 13.20 20.72
CA GLY A 242 -10.20 13.87 19.89
C GLY A 242 -9.58 14.48 18.63
N LEU A 243 -8.43 15.11 18.76
CA LEU A 243 -7.69 15.68 17.64
C LEU A 243 -7.18 14.58 16.68
N LEU A 244 -6.64 13.48 17.21
CA LEU A 244 -6.23 12.35 16.40
C LEU A 244 -7.40 11.84 15.55
N PHE A 245 -8.55 11.54 16.16
CA PHE A 245 -9.71 11.02 15.43
C PHE A 245 -10.29 12.03 14.44
N LEU A 246 -10.23 13.34 14.75
CA LEU A 246 -10.62 14.39 13.82
C LEU A 246 -9.73 14.39 12.58
N LEU A 247 -8.40 14.34 12.75
CA LEU A 247 -7.43 14.31 11.66
C LEU A 247 -7.58 13.03 10.83
N MET A 248 -7.74 11.88 11.48
CA MET A 248 -7.98 10.59 10.83
C MET A 248 -9.29 10.61 10.02
N GLY A 249 -10.38 11.11 10.61
CA GLY A 249 -11.67 11.20 9.93
C GLY A 249 -11.63 12.14 8.72
N MET A 250 -10.97 13.30 8.87
CA MET A 250 -10.83 14.26 7.79
C MET A 250 -9.99 13.72 6.64
N THR A 251 -8.84 13.13 6.92
CA THR A 251 -8.00 12.53 5.89
C THR A 251 -8.64 11.30 5.25
N PHE A 252 -9.43 10.53 6.00
CA PHE A 252 -10.25 9.45 5.45
C PHE A 252 -11.27 9.96 4.43
N LEU A 253 -11.99 11.03 4.73
CA LEU A 253 -12.96 11.63 3.83
C LEU A 253 -12.29 12.27 2.60
N LEU A 254 -11.17 12.96 2.79
CA LEU A 254 -10.40 13.55 1.70
C LEU A 254 -9.85 12.49 0.74
N GLY A 255 -9.44 11.33 1.26
CA GLY A 255 -8.93 10.22 0.46
C GLY A 255 -9.96 9.55 -0.47
N PHE A 256 -11.25 9.94 -0.38
CA PHE A 256 -12.23 9.58 -1.41
C PHE A 256 -12.03 10.37 -2.70
N PHE A 257 -11.49 11.59 -2.63
CA PHE A 257 -11.42 12.55 -3.73
C PHE A 257 -9.99 12.87 -4.16
N LEU A 258 -9.05 12.81 -3.23
CA LEU A 258 -7.64 13.16 -3.43
C LEU A 258 -6.78 11.90 -3.35
N ASP A 259 -5.72 11.85 -4.16
CA ASP A 259 -4.71 10.80 -4.02
C ASP A 259 -3.83 11.05 -2.78
N TRP A 260 -3.04 10.07 -2.40
CA TRP A 260 -2.15 10.17 -1.24
C TRP A 260 -1.12 11.30 -1.39
N VAL A 261 -0.74 11.64 -2.63
CA VAL A 261 0.25 12.71 -2.91
C VAL A 261 -0.28 14.05 -2.45
N GLU A 262 -1.50 14.41 -2.87
CA GLU A 262 -2.13 15.68 -2.51
C GLU A 262 -2.39 15.76 -1.01
N ILE A 263 -2.90 14.70 -0.41
CA ILE A 263 -3.16 14.67 1.04
C ILE A 263 -1.86 14.83 1.81
N THR A 264 -0.82 14.11 1.43
CA THR A 264 0.47 14.18 2.12
C THR A 264 1.15 15.54 1.96
N LEU A 265 1.08 16.14 0.76
CA LEU A 265 1.79 17.38 0.46
C LEU A 265 1.02 18.65 0.87
N ILE A 266 -0.31 18.60 0.93
CA ILE A 266 -1.14 19.77 1.24
C ILE A 266 -1.64 19.70 2.68
N ILE A 267 -2.26 18.59 3.05
CA ILE A 267 -2.99 18.48 4.32
C ILE A 267 -2.02 18.22 5.48
N LEU A 268 -1.07 17.28 5.30
CA LEU A 268 -0.16 16.93 6.38
C LEU A 268 0.69 18.11 6.89
N PRO A 269 1.26 19.01 6.06
CA PRO A 269 1.99 20.19 6.55
C PRO A 269 1.14 21.20 7.33
N ILE A 270 -0.16 21.31 7.01
CA ILE A 270 -1.09 22.18 7.73
C ILE A 270 -1.31 21.67 9.16
N PHE A 271 -1.40 20.35 9.31
CA PHE A 271 -1.62 19.69 10.60
C PHE A 271 -0.34 19.35 11.36
N ALA A 272 0.83 19.42 10.72
CA ALA A 272 2.11 19.11 11.34
C ALA A 272 2.34 19.83 12.69
N PRO A 273 2.07 21.15 12.82
CA PRO A 273 2.21 21.83 14.10
C PRO A 273 1.32 21.24 15.21
N LEU A 274 0.10 20.84 14.85
CA LEU A 274 -0.88 20.27 15.77
C LEU A 274 -0.51 18.86 16.22
N VAL A 275 0.01 18.06 15.30
CA VAL A 275 0.46 16.68 15.60
C VAL A 275 1.62 16.69 16.59
N VAL A 276 2.48 17.70 16.55
CA VAL A 276 3.59 17.87 17.50
C VAL A 276 3.08 18.15 18.93
N LEU A 277 1.88 18.69 19.06
CA LEU A 277 1.23 18.97 20.36
C LEU A 277 0.48 17.77 20.95
N LEU A 278 0.32 16.68 20.18
CA LEU A 278 -0.34 15.48 20.63
C LEU A 278 0.48 14.82 21.75
N ASP A 279 -0.15 14.67 22.89
CA ASP A 279 0.39 13.95 24.04
C ASP A 279 -0.58 12.84 24.42
N PHE A 280 -0.10 11.61 24.31
CA PHE A 280 -0.85 10.39 24.66
C PHE A 280 -0.35 9.75 25.95
N GLY A 281 0.46 10.48 26.76
CA GLY A 281 1.12 9.92 27.95
C GLY A 281 1.98 8.71 27.57
N ASP A 282 1.95 7.68 28.40
CA ASP A 282 2.75 6.46 28.21
C ASP A 282 2.18 5.50 27.15
N HIS A 283 1.05 5.83 26.52
CA HIS A 283 0.36 4.91 25.61
C HIS A 283 1.24 4.48 24.42
N VAL A 284 1.85 5.45 23.74
CA VAL A 284 2.72 5.19 22.59
C VAL A 284 3.99 4.45 23.02
N THR A 285 4.55 4.81 24.17
CA THR A 285 5.71 4.13 24.77
C THR A 285 5.41 2.66 25.09
N GLN A 286 4.24 2.38 25.65
CA GLN A 286 3.80 1.00 25.93
C GLN A 286 3.61 0.18 24.67
N LEU A 287 3.06 0.77 23.59
CA LEU A 287 2.86 0.10 22.31
C LEU A 287 4.17 -0.13 21.53
N THR A 288 5.03 0.88 21.50
CA THR A 288 6.22 0.87 20.63
C THR A 288 7.48 0.44 21.37
N GLY A 289 7.48 0.49 22.68
CA GLY A 289 8.67 0.30 23.53
C GLY A 289 9.69 1.44 23.42
N LEU A 290 9.34 2.54 22.74
CA LEU A 290 10.20 3.69 22.48
C LEU A 290 9.60 4.93 23.13
N ASP A 291 10.44 5.79 23.68
CA ASP A 291 10.04 7.02 24.37
C ASP A 291 10.46 8.25 23.56
N GLY A 292 9.51 9.17 23.34
CA GLY A 292 9.80 10.48 22.76
C GLY A 292 8.77 10.98 21.75
N ARG A 293 8.85 12.30 21.45
CA ARG A 293 7.98 12.97 20.47
C ARG A 293 8.17 12.44 19.03
N LYS A 294 9.38 11.98 18.69
CA LYS A 294 9.65 11.45 17.34
C LYS A 294 8.96 10.11 17.12
N GLU A 295 8.87 9.31 18.15
CA GLU A 295 8.19 8.00 18.13
C GLU A 295 6.68 8.18 18.00
N THR A 296 6.10 9.12 18.73
CA THR A 296 4.68 9.52 18.59
C THR A 296 4.38 9.97 17.15
N MET A 297 5.29 10.72 16.54
CA MET A 297 5.16 11.14 15.15
C MET A 297 5.22 9.96 14.18
N VAL A 298 6.15 9.01 14.38
CA VAL A 298 6.25 7.79 13.56
C VAL A 298 4.96 6.97 13.68
N TRP A 299 4.48 6.76 14.90
CA TRP A 299 3.21 6.05 15.15
C TRP A 299 2.03 6.73 14.44
N PHE A 300 1.89 8.06 14.58
CA PHE A 300 0.86 8.84 13.88
C PHE A 300 0.93 8.66 12.36
N LEU A 301 2.12 8.71 11.77
CA LEU A 301 2.30 8.53 10.33
C LEU A 301 1.95 7.12 9.85
N VAL A 302 2.21 6.10 10.67
CA VAL A 302 1.77 4.72 10.39
C VAL A 302 0.24 4.64 10.42
N LEU A 303 -0.42 5.24 11.41
CA LEU A 303 -1.88 5.32 11.46
C LEU A 303 -2.45 6.02 10.22
N MET A 304 -1.84 7.15 9.83
CA MET A 304 -2.23 7.88 8.61
C MET A 304 -2.09 7.01 7.36
N ALA A 305 -1.02 6.24 7.25
CA ALA A 305 -0.80 5.36 6.10
C ALA A 305 -1.87 4.26 6.02
N ILE A 306 -2.24 3.63 7.13
CA ILE A 306 -3.32 2.62 7.18
C ILE A 306 -4.67 3.26 6.88
N ASN A 307 -4.91 4.45 7.42
CA ASN A 307 -6.14 5.21 7.20
C ASN A 307 -6.34 5.57 5.73
N LEU A 308 -5.32 6.11 5.08
CA LEU A 308 -5.35 6.42 3.65
C LEU A 308 -5.53 5.16 2.80
N GLN A 309 -4.85 4.06 3.14
CA GLN A 309 -5.03 2.78 2.48
C GLN A 309 -6.50 2.33 2.54
N THR A 310 -7.14 2.50 3.70
CA THR A 310 -8.55 2.16 3.92
C THR A 310 -9.47 3.06 3.11
N SER A 311 -9.21 4.36 3.10
CA SER A 311 -9.97 5.33 2.32
C SER A 311 -9.93 5.02 0.82
N PHE A 312 -8.77 4.70 0.28
CA PHE A 312 -8.60 4.39 -1.16
C PHE A 312 -9.30 3.09 -1.59
N LEU A 313 -9.65 2.23 -0.64
CA LEU A 313 -10.40 1.01 -0.89
C LEU A 313 -11.90 1.18 -0.65
N THR A 314 -12.32 2.27 0.00
CA THR A 314 -13.70 2.45 0.44
C THR A 314 -14.59 3.02 -0.67
N PRO A 315 -15.73 2.36 -1.02
CA PRO A 315 -16.72 2.92 -1.93
C PRO A 315 -17.33 4.23 -1.39
N PRO A 316 -17.83 5.13 -2.26
CA PRO A 316 -18.04 4.94 -3.71
C PRO A 316 -16.84 5.37 -4.57
N PHE A 317 -15.88 6.14 -4.04
CA PHE A 317 -14.86 6.82 -4.85
C PHE A 317 -13.46 6.24 -4.76
N GLY A 318 -13.17 5.36 -3.83
CA GLY A 318 -11.80 4.88 -3.56
C GLY A 318 -10.92 4.68 -4.81
N PHE A 319 -9.77 5.33 -4.85
CA PHE A 319 -8.87 5.37 -6.02
C PHE A 319 -8.50 3.99 -6.57
N ALA A 320 -8.27 3.01 -5.68
CA ALA A 320 -7.97 1.64 -6.08
C ALA A 320 -9.09 1.01 -6.94
N LEU A 321 -10.35 1.39 -6.67
CA LEU A 321 -11.52 0.88 -7.39
C LEU A 321 -11.60 1.43 -8.81
N PHE A 322 -11.20 2.68 -9.03
CA PHE A 322 -11.12 3.27 -10.38
C PHE A 322 -10.06 2.57 -11.22
N TYR A 323 -8.86 2.37 -10.68
CA TYR A 323 -7.79 1.65 -11.37
C TYR A 323 -8.21 0.23 -11.73
N LEU A 324 -8.86 -0.48 -10.79
CA LEU A 324 -9.36 -1.81 -11.03
C LEU A 324 -10.43 -1.80 -12.12
N LYS A 325 -11.41 -0.92 -12.02
CA LYS A 325 -12.51 -0.83 -12.98
C LYS A 325 -12.03 -0.45 -14.38
N GLY A 326 -11.02 0.40 -14.49
CA GLY A 326 -10.43 0.82 -15.77
C GLY A 326 -9.79 -0.32 -16.56
N VAL A 327 -9.36 -1.40 -15.90
CA VAL A 327 -8.72 -2.56 -16.52
C VAL A 327 -9.61 -3.81 -16.51
N ALA A 328 -10.61 -3.86 -15.62
CA ALA A 328 -11.49 -5.02 -15.49
C ALA A 328 -12.34 -5.23 -16.76
N PRO A 329 -12.57 -6.50 -17.15
CA PRO A 329 -13.45 -6.84 -18.26
C PRO A 329 -14.88 -6.29 -18.05
N PRO A 330 -15.63 -6.00 -19.14
CA PRO A 330 -16.99 -5.45 -19.04
C PRO A 330 -17.98 -6.31 -18.23
N GLU A 331 -17.73 -7.61 -18.15
CA GLU A 331 -18.52 -8.60 -17.39
C GLU A 331 -18.51 -8.33 -15.87
N VAL A 332 -17.50 -7.62 -15.38
CA VAL A 332 -17.34 -7.31 -13.96
C VAL A 332 -18.14 -6.05 -13.62
N ALA A 333 -19.30 -6.24 -13.02
CA ALA A 333 -20.15 -5.14 -12.57
C ALA A 333 -19.49 -4.35 -11.43
N THR A 334 -19.62 -3.02 -11.46
CA THR A 334 -19.07 -2.13 -10.40
C THR A 334 -19.60 -2.50 -9.02
N LEU A 335 -20.85 -2.92 -8.92
CA LEU A 335 -21.45 -3.38 -7.66
C LEU A 335 -20.72 -4.61 -7.08
N SER A 336 -20.23 -5.52 -7.95
CA SER A 336 -19.43 -6.67 -7.51
C SER A 336 -18.10 -6.23 -6.92
N ILE A 337 -17.47 -5.19 -7.49
CA ILE A 337 -16.24 -4.60 -6.95
C ILE A 337 -16.52 -4.03 -5.56
N TYR A 338 -17.57 -3.22 -5.41
CA TYR A 338 -17.93 -2.61 -4.13
C TYR A 338 -18.22 -3.65 -3.05
N ARG A 339 -19.02 -4.69 -3.38
CA ARG A 339 -19.28 -5.79 -2.43
C ARG A 339 -18.01 -6.56 -2.07
N GLY A 340 -17.10 -6.71 -3.02
CA GLY A 340 -15.86 -7.44 -2.83
C GLY A 340 -14.89 -6.76 -1.88
N VAL A 341 -14.84 -5.43 -1.85
CA VAL A 341 -13.89 -4.69 -1.02
C VAL A 341 -14.36 -4.46 0.41
N ILE A 342 -15.68 -4.47 0.67
CA ILE A 342 -16.24 -4.23 2.02
C ILE A 342 -15.58 -5.09 3.11
N PRO A 343 -15.43 -6.41 2.96
CA PRO A 343 -14.78 -7.24 3.99
C PRO A 343 -13.32 -6.81 4.23
N PHE A 344 -12.59 -6.42 3.19
CA PHE A 344 -11.21 -5.97 3.32
C PHE A 344 -11.09 -4.61 3.99
N VAL A 345 -12.04 -3.70 3.75
CA VAL A 345 -12.16 -2.42 4.47
C VAL A 345 -12.38 -2.68 5.97
N ILE A 346 -13.26 -3.61 6.32
CA ILE A 346 -13.47 -3.99 7.72
C ILE A 346 -12.18 -4.54 8.36
N ILE A 347 -11.44 -5.39 7.63
CA ILE A 347 -10.17 -5.93 8.11
C ILE A 347 -9.14 -4.80 8.31
N GLN A 348 -9.08 -3.83 7.40
CA GLN A 348 -8.19 -2.67 7.55
C GLN A 348 -8.56 -1.82 8.77
N LEU A 349 -9.86 -1.59 9.02
CA LEU A 349 -10.31 -0.87 10.22
C LEU A 349 -9.98 -1.63 11.50
N ILE A 350 -10.07 -2.97 11.50
CA ILE A 350 -9.60 -3.78 12.61
C ILE A 350 -8.08 -3.64 12.77
N GLY A 351 -7.32 -3.74 11.68
CA GLY A 351 -5.87 -3.53 11.69
C GLY A 351 -5.47 -2.14 12.18
N LEU A 352 -6.21 -1.10 11.75
CA LEU A 352 -6.02 0.27 12.24
C LEU A 352 -6.27 0.36 13.75
N SER A 353 -7.36 -0.26 14.24
CA SER A 353 -7.67 -0.29 15.66
C SER A 353 -6.60 -1.00 16.49
N LEU A 354 -6.02 -2.10 15.97
CA LEU A 354 -4.91 -2.81 16.63
C LEU A 354 -3.61 -1.99 16.71
N VAL A 355 -3.43 -1.01 15.86
CA VAL A 355 -2.25 -0.12 15.91
C VAL A 355 -2.54 1.13 16.74
N ILE A 356 -3.81 1.51 16.90
CA ILE A 356 -4.23 2.61 17.79
C ILE A 356 -4.14 2.18 19.25
N PHE A 357 -4.63 0.98 19.57
CA PHE A 357 -4.79 0.42 20.93
C PHE A 357 -3.86 -0.76 21.18
#